data_bb078242250070fcec66d3128dcd6396
#
_entry.id   bb078242250070fcec66d3128dcd6396
#
_cell.length_a   1.000
_cell.length_b   1.000
_cell.length_c   1.000
_cell.angle_alpha   90.00
_cell.angle_beta   90.00
_cell.angle_gamma   90.00
#
_symmetry.space_group_name_H-M   'P 1'
#
loop_
_entity.id
_entity.type
_entity.pdbx_description
1 polymer ?
#
loop_
_entity_poly.entity_id
_entity_poly.type
_entity_poly.pdbx_seq_one_letter_code
_entity_poly.pdbx_strand_id
1 'polypeptide(L)'
;MNFFKKLFGSQNTSEEVKEEKNFDVLKYDGVRALRMQQFDYAAKCFVLALELNADDLECRDYLSQAYISLGDMQNAYTQLMAISAAQPNNVAVLLRMADVLYMTEDYAAMAEVCEKALQLDSENIMTYYIYAKAYKGLNDLDAAVAMLSKAIDRREDFDVARLLRGNVLLENNQTAEAALDADNLYQRIEENEDVLLLKARVEKALGNLKEAEKVYTKAIDFNPFLIEAYKERSEVRTALGDTAGAKEDQTRVDEMEQDIPQPTKGIEENIKKKMQQMDPYKVFYNEY
;
A
#
# COMPACT_ATOMS: atom_id res chain seq x y z
N MET A 1 -23.18 -20.95 48.95
CA MET A 1 -22.53 -22.22 48.62
C MET A 1 -21.56 -21.98 47.43
N ASN A 2 -20.43 -21.31 47.67
CA ASN A 2 -19.41 -21.05 46.62
C ASN A 2 -18.03 -20.72 47.22
N PHE A 3 -17.72 -21.26 48.40
CA PHE A 3 -16.43 -21.02 49.06
C PHE A 3 -15.36 -22.09 48.74
N PHE A 4 -15.79 -23.28 48.28
CA PHE A 4 -14.91 -24.40 47.96
C PHE A 4 -14.28 -24.38 46.57
N LYS A 5 -14.82 -23.55 45.62
CA LYS A 5 -14.27 -23.42 44.26
C LYS A 5 -13.00 -22.56 44.15
N LYS A 6 -12.62 -21.86 45.26
CA LYS A 6 -11.47 -20.95 45.27
C LYS A 6 -10.20 -21.56 45.86
N LEU A 7 -10.24 -22.79 46.40
CA LEU A 7 -9.11 -23.44 47.08
C LEU A 7 -8.49 -24.63 46.32
N PHE A 8 -9.15 -25.14 45.31
CA PHE A 8 -8.56 -26.14 44.40
C PHE A 8 -8.52 -25.52 43.01
N GLY A 9 -7.30 -25.18 42.55
CA GLY A 9 -7.09 -24.72 41.22
C GLY A 9 -7.81 -25.63 40.23
N SER A 10 -8.49 -25.05 39.23
CA SER A 10 -9.22 -25.78 38.22
C SER A 10 -8.27 -26.81 37.60
N GLN A 11 -8.45 -28.09 37.95
CA GLN A 11 -7.94 -29.18 37.15
C GLN A 11 -8.74 -29.07 35.84
N ASN A 12 -8.07 -28.64 34.78
CA ASN A 12 -8.66 -28.68 33.42
C ASN A 12 -9.20 -30.10 33.21
N THR A 13 -10.43 -30.21 32.76
CA THR A 13 -11.01 -31.52 32.44
C THR A 13 -10.20 -32.18 31.32
N SER A 14 -10.28 -33.49 31.19
CA SER A 14 -9.56 -34.19 30.11
C SER A 14 -10.00 -33.73 28.72
N GLU A 15 -11.21 -33.18 28.58
CA GLU A 15 -11.72 -32.58 27.36
C GLU A 15 -11.10 -31.20 27.11
N GLU A 16 -11.06 -30.32 28.10
CA GLU A 16 -10.42 -29.00 28.00
C GLU A 16 -8.94 -29.10 27.56
N VAL A 17 -8.20 -30.07 28.17
CA VAL A 17 -6.79 -30.32 27.79
C VAL A 17 -6.66 -30.86 26.37
N LYS A 18 -7.65 -31.63 25.89
CA LYS A 18 -7.65 -32.16 24.54
C LYS A 18 -8.00 -31.07 23.51
N GLU A 19 -8.95 -30.18 23.84
CA GLU A 19 -9.31 -29.03 23.01
C GLU A 19 -8.15 -28.01 22.93
N GLU A 20 -7.50 -27.70 24.05
CA GLU A 20 -6.34 -26.83 24.10
C GLU A 20 -5.18 -27.38 23.25
N LYS A 21 -4.89 -28.67 23.30
CA LYS A 21 -3.91 -29.31 22.42
C LYS A 21 -4.30 -29.25 20.94
N ASN A 22 -5.57 -29.41 20.62
CA ASN A 22 -6.05 -29.31 19.25
C ASN A 22 -5.93 -27.88 18.73
N PHE A 23 -6.24 -26.86 19.57
CA PHE A 23 -6.07 -25.46 19.22
C PHE A 23 -4.61 -25.14 18.87
N ASP A 24 -3.67 -25.52 19.72
CA ASP A 24 -2.24 -25.26 19.50
C ASP A 24 -1.72 -25.92 18.23
N VAL A 25 -2.14 -27.15 17.95
CA VAL A 25 -1.77 -27.87 16.71
C VAL A 25 -2.30 -27.13 15.49
N LEU A 26 -3.57 -26.74 15.48
CA LEU A 26 -4.17 -26.03 14.36
C LEU A 26 -3.52 -24.65 14.15
N LYS A 27 -3.27 -23.91 15.22
CA LYS A 27 -2.59 -22.61 15.16
C LYS A 27 -1.17 -22.78 14.59
N TYR A 28 -0.40 -23.77 15.07
CA TYR A 28 0.95 -24.06 14.58
C TYR A 28 0.96 -24.44 13.11
N ASP A 29 0.05 -25.34 12.69
CA ASP A 29 -0.06 -25.75 11.28
C ASP A 29 -0.46 -24.59 10.38
N GLY A 30 -1.36 -23.71 10.84
CA GLY A 30 -1.73 -22.47 10.15
C GLY A 30 -0.53 -21.54 9.96
N VAL A 31 0.26 -21.29 11.01
CA VAL A 31 1.47 -20.44 10.93
C VAL A 31 2.51 -21.06 9.98
N ARG A 32 2.69 -22.37 10.04
CA ARG A 32 3.59 -23.09 9.13
C ARG A 32 3.12 -22.95 7.67
N ALA A 33 1.83 -23.10 7.43
CA ALA A 33 1.22 -22.96 6.12
C ALA A 33 1.36 -21.53 5.57
N LEU A 34 1.19 -20.49 6.40
CA LEU A 34 1.47 -19.09 6.01
C LEU A 34 2.91 -18.91 5.52
N ARG A 35 3.88 -19.43 6.27
CA ARG A 35 5.31 -19.36 5.89
C ARG A 35 5.60 -20.09 4.58
N MET A 36 4.83 -21.13 4.27
CA MET A 36 4.91 -21.90 3.01
C MET A 36 4.04 -21.29 1.89
N GLN A 37 3.41 -20.12 2.13
CA GLN A 37 2.49 -19.45 1.19
C GLN A 37 1.27 -20.31 0.80
N GLN A 38 0.90 -21.27 1.65
CA GLN A 38 -0.30 -22.09 1.50
C GLN A 38 -1.50 -21.41 2.17
N PHE A 39 -1.89 -20.26 1.65
CA PHE A 39 -2.82 -19.34 2.31
C PHE A 39 -4.21 -19.93 2.54
N ASP A 40 -4.75 -20.72 1.58
CA ASP A 40 -6.03 -21.41 1.74
C ASP A 40 -6.02 -22.42 2.90
N TYR A 41 -4.93 -23.17 3.02
CA TYR A 41 -4.79 -24.12 4.10
C TYR A 41 -4.56 -23.42 5.45
N ALA A 42 -3.77 -22.36 5.45
CA ALA A 42 -3.55 -21.53 6.64
C ALA A 42 -4.87 -20.95 7.15
N ALA A 43 -5.69 -20.35 6.27
CA ALA A 43 -6.98 -19.79 6.64
C ALA A 43 -7.91 -20.85 7.27
N LYS A 44 -7.99 -22.07 6.66
CA LYS A 44 -8.78 -23.17 7.23
C LYS A 44 -8.31 -23.58 8.62
N CYS A 45 -6.99 -23.70 8.82
CA CYS A 45 -6.43 -24.03 10.13
C CYS A 45 -6.80 -22.97 11.19
N PHE A 46 -6.68 -21.68 10.86
CA PHE A 46 -7.02 -20.62 11.79
C PHE A 46 -8.52 -20.50 12.05
N VAL A 47 -9.38 -20.75 11.06
CA VAL A 47 -10.83 -20.81 11.27
C VAL A 47 -11.18 -21.90 12.26
N LEU A 48 -10.66 -23.12 12.08
CA LEU A 48 -10.88 -24.22 13.00
C LEU A 48 -10.28 -23.96 14.39
N ALA A 49 -9.13 -23.32 14.46
CA ALA A 49 -8.55 -22.91 15.74
C ALA A 49 -9.45 -21.91 16.48
N LEU A 50 -10.02 -20.92 15.77
CA LEU A 50 -10.93 -19.93 16.35
C LEU A 50 -12.31 -20.52 16.74
N GLU A 51 -12.71 -21.66 16.18
CA GLU A 51 -13.87 -22.41 16.68
C GLU A 51 -13.62 -22.99 18.08
N LEU A 52 -12.37 -23.34 18.40
CA LEU A 52 -11.97 -23.83 19.70
C LEU A 52 -11.66 -22.69 20.71
N ASN A 53 -11.07 -21.61 20.23
CA ASN A 53 -10.76 -20.43 21.04
C ASN A 53 -11.04 -19.13 20.25
N ALA A 54 -12.27 -18.66 20.34
CA ALA A 54 -12.74 -17.50 19.60
C ALA A 54 -12.05 -16.17 20.00
N ASP A 55 -11.44 -16.11 21.18
CA ASP A 55 -10.86 -14.88 21.73
C ASP A 55 -9.35 -14.75 21.45
N ASP A 56 -8.73 -15.71 20.75
CA ASP A 56 -7.32 -15.63 20.41
C ASP A 56 -7.07 -14.59 19.31
N LEU A 57 -6.58 -13.42 19.72
CA LEU A 57 -6.32 -12.29 18.83
C LEU A 57 -5.15 -12.55 17.88
N GLU A 58 -4.17 -13.36 18.29
CA GLU A 58 -3.04 -13.71 17.42
C GLU A 58 -3.49 -14.61 16.27
N CYS A 59 -4.38 -15.58 16.57
CA CYS A 59 -4.98 -16.42 15.53
C CYS A 59 -5.81 -15.58 14.53
N ARG A 60 -6.59 -14.60 15.03
CA ARG A 60 -7.31 -13.64 14.17
C ARG A 60 -6.35 -12.82 13.32
N ASP A 61 -5.21 -12.41 13.89
CA ASP A 61 -4.21 -11.66 13.17
C ASP A 61 -3.63 -12.46 12.00
N TYR A 62 -3.21 -13.70 12.24
CA TYR A 62 -2.75 -14.60 11.17
C TYR A 62 -3.84 -14.90 10.15
N LEU A 63 -5.09 -15.06 10.58
CA LEU A 63 -6.21 -15.28 9.65
C LEU A 63 -6.43 -14.06 8.75
N SER A 64 -6.34 -12.85 9.31
CA SER A 64 -6.43 -11.62 8.51
C SER A 64 -5.33 -11.55 7.44
N GLN A 65 -4.09 -11.95 7.79
CA GLN A 65 -2.98 -12.00 6.83
C GLN A 65 -3.22 -13.04 5.73
N ALA A 66 -3.74 -14.24 6.10
CA ALA A 66 -4.10 -15.26 5.12
C ALA A 66 -5.15 -14.74 4.13
N TYR A 67 -6.21 -14.09 4.63
CA TYR A 67 -7.26 -13.51 3.79
C TYR A 67 -6.74 -12.39 2.88
N ILE A 68 -5.87 -11.50 3.38
CA ILE A 68 -5.23 -10.46 2.55
C ILE A 68 -4.45 -11.13 1.40
N SER A 69 -3.69 -12.18 1.70
CA SER A 69 -2.91 -12.89 0.69
C SER A 69 -3.77 -13.63 -0.34
N LEU A 70 -4.97 -14.04 0.04
CA LEU A 70 -5.99 -14.65 -0.84
C LEU A 70 -6.79 -13.61 -1.65
N GLY A 71 -6.66 -12.31 -1.32
CA GLY A 71 -7.48 -11.26 -1.89
C GLY A 71 -8.90 -11.18 -1.31
N ASP A 72 -9.17 -11.87 -0.20
CA ASP A 72 -10.45 -11.82 0.52
C ASP A 72 -10.46 -10.68 1.54
N MET A 73 -10.56 -9.45 1.01
CA MET A 73 -10.46 -8.23 1.82
C MET A 73 -11.61 -8.10 2.82
N GLN A 74 -12.80 -8.59 2.48
CA GLN A 74 -13.96 -8.53 3.37
C GLN A 74 -13.76 -9.34 4.64
N ASN A 75 -13.30 -10.58 4.51
CA ASN A 75 -13.02 -11.44 5.66
C ASN A 75 -11.77 -10.96 6.43
N ALA A 76 -10.75 -10.42 5.74
CA ALA A 76 -9.60 -9.79 6.38
C ALA A 76 -10.04 -8.62 7.27
N TYR A 77 -10.84 -7.70 6.75
CA TYR A 77 -11.37 -6.56 7.50
C TYR A 77 -12.20 -6.99 8.71
N THR A 78 -13.00 -8.04 8.57
CA THR A 78 -13.80 -8.60 9.66
C THR A 78 -12.92 -9.08 10.83
N GLN A 79 -11.80 -9.75 10.54
CA GLN A 79 -10.87 -10.17 11.60
C GLN A 79 -10.19 -8.97 12.26
N LEU A 80 -9.74 -7.99 11.47
CA LEU A 80 -9.11 -6.76 12.00
C LEU A 80 -10.09 -5.95 12.85
N MET A 81 -11.36 -5.86 12.48
CA MET A 81 -12.41 -5.23 13.31
C MET A 81 -12.55 -5.91 14.66
N ALA A 82 -12.56 -7.25 14.69
CA ALA A 82 -12.62 -7.99 15.94
C ALA A 82 -11.40 -7.72 16.84
N ILE A 83 -10.20 -7.64 16.26
CA ILE A 83 -8.99 -7.28 17.01
C ILE A 83 -9.08 -5.83 17.52
N SER A 84 -9.52 -4.87 16.66
CA SER A 84 -9.68 -3.47 17.03
C SER A 84 -10.72 -3.27 18.16
N ALA A 85 -11.79 -4.07 18.16
CA ALA A 85 -12.79 -4.04 19.24
C ALA A 85 -12.20 -4.50 20.60
N ALA A 86 -11.33 -5.52 20.58
CA ALA A 86 -10.64 -6.01 21.77
C ALA A 86 -9.46 -5.11 22.20
N GLN A 87 -8.84 -4.42 21.25
CA GLN A 87 -7.68 -3.54 21.45
C GLN A 87 -7.93 -2.15 20.84
N PRO A 88 -8.83 -1.34 21.41
CA PRO A 88 -9.29 -0.09 20.79
C PRO A 88 -8.18 0.97 20.63
N ASN A 89 -7.10 0.87 21.39
CA ASN A 89 -5.98 1.81 21.34
C ASN A 89 -4.78 1.29 20.50
N ASN A 90 -4.97 0.23 19.72
CA ASN A 90 -3.90 -0.34 18.91
C ASN A 90 -3.86 0.34 17.52
N VAL A 91 -3.01 1.37 17.39
CA VAL A 91 -2.83 2.12 16.14
C VAL A 91 -2.38 1.20 15.00
N ALA A 92 -1.54 0.21 15.24
CA ALA A 92 -1.07 -0.70 14.19
C ALA A 92 -2.21 -1.50 13.57
N VAL A 93 -3.20 -1.91 14.35
CA VAL A 93 -4.41 -2.58 13.83
C VAL A 93 -5.24 -1.63 12.98
N LEU A 94 -5.40 -0.36 13.41
CA LEU A 94 -6.12 0.65 12.63
C LEU A 94 -5.43 0.90 11.28
N LEU A 95 -4.10 0.99 11.25
CA LEU A 95 -3.36 1.17 10.00
C LEU A 95 -3.54 -0.01 9.04
N ARG A 96 -3.55 -1.24 9.54
CA ARG A 96 -3.84 -2.43 8.73
C ARG A 96 -5.28 -2.45 8.21
N MET A 97 -6.24 -1.96 9.00
CA MET A 97 -7.62 -1.77 8.53
C MET A 97 -7.66 -0.73 7.40
N ALA A 98 -6.92 0.36 7.53
CA ALA A 98 -6.83 1.38 6.49
C ALA A 98 -6.19 0.82 5.19
N ASP A 99 -5.16 -0.05 5.30
CA ASP A 99 -4.58 -0.71 4.13
C ASP A 99 -5.60 -1.62 3.41
N VAL A 100 -6.40 -2.38 4.15
CA VAL A 100 -7.47 -3.21 3.56
C VAL A 100 -8.53 -2.34 2.89
N LEU A 101 -8.93 -1.24 3.51
CA LEU A 101 -9.89 -0.28 2.95
C LEU A 101 -9.34 0.40 1.68
N TYR A 102 -8.04 0.69 1.64
CA TYR A 102 -7.39 1.17 0.43
C TYR A 102 -7.50 0.16 -0.72
N MET A 103 -7.29 -1.13 -0.44
CA MET A 103 -7.40 -2.20 -1.45
C MET A 103 -8.82 -2.40 -1.97
N THR A 104 -9.83 -2.04 -1.18
CA THR A 104 -11.25 -2.07 -1.58
C THR A 104 -11.76 -0.74 -2.12
N GLU A 105 -10.88 0.25 -2.22
CA GLU A 105 -11.20 1.62 -2.67
C GLU A 105 -12.28 2.31 -1.78
N ASP A 106 -12.47 1.85 -0.53
CA ASP A 106 -13.34 2.52 0.43
C ASP A 106 -12.58 3.63 1.17
N TYR A 107 -12.28 4.68 0.43
CA TYR A 107 -11.49 5.80 0.92
C TYR A 107 -12.18 6.60 2.02
N ALA A 108 -13.51 6.57 2.07
CA ALA A 108 -14.26 7.25 3.13
C ALA A 108 -14.08 6.54 4.47
N ALA A 109 -14.28 5.23 4.53
CA ALA A 109 -14.01 4.44 5.73
C ALA A 109 -12.53 4.46 6.11
N MET A 110 -11.62 4.47 5.12
CA MET A 110 -10.19 4.60 5.34
C MET A 110 -9.84 5.92 6.05
N ALA A 111 -10.45 7.04 5.64
CA ALA A 111 -10.25 8.34 6.28
C ALA A 111 -10.72 8.33 7.74
N GLU A 112 -11.88 7.73 8.03
CA GLU A 112 -12.41 7.61 9.41
C GLU A 112 -11.46 6.79 10.31
N VAL A 113 -10.89 5.71 9.79
CA VAL A 113 -9.94 4.86 10.53
C VAL A 113 -8.64 5.63 10.80
N CYS A 114 -8.13 6.38 9.81
CA CYS A 114 -6.95 7.23 9.98
C CYS A 114 -7.19 8.34 11.01
N GLU A 115 -8.37 8.98 11.02
CA GLU A 115 -8.72 9.98 12.01
C GLU A 115 -8.67 9.39 13.43
N LYS A 116 -9.25 8.20 13.64
CA LYS A 116 -9.15 7.50 14.93
C LYS A 116 -7.70 7.19 15.33
N ALA A 117 -6.89 6.77 14.37
CA ALA A 117 -5.46 6.51 14.63
C ALA A 117 -4.72 7.78 15.06
N LEU A 118 -4.98 8.95 14.45
CA LEU A 118 -4.41 10.23 14.85
C LEU A 118 -4.92 10.74 16.19
N GLN A 119 -6.14 10.41 16.59
CA GLN A 119 -6.65 10.73 17.94
C GLN A 119 -5.89 9.96 19.03
N LEU A 120 -5.38 8.76 18.72
CA LEU A 120 -4.59 7.93 19.62
C LEU A 120 -3.11 8.30 19.61
N ASP A 121 -2.56 8.58 18.44
CA ASP A 121 -1.16 8.95 18.23
C ASP A 121 -1.05 10.03 17.16
N SER A 122 -1.08 11.29 17.60
CA SER A 122 -1.00 12.47 16.74
C SER A 122 0.37 12.67 16.07
N GLU A 123 1.39 11.95 16.53
CA GLU A 123 2.74 12.06 15.98
C GLU A 123 3.08 10.93 15.00
N ASN A 124 2.16 10.00 14.78
CA ASN A 124 2.39 8.87 13.89
C ASN A 124 2.48 9.31 12.42
N ILE A 125 3.68 9.32 11.90
CA ILE A 125 4.02 9.78 10.54
C ILE A 125 3.31 8.92 9.48
N MET A 126 3.27 7.61 9.71
CA MET A 126 2.64 6.68 8.76
C MET A 126 1.14 6.92 8.64
N THR A 127 0.48 7.28 9.74
CA THR A 127 -0.95 7.61 9.71
C THR A 127 -1.22 8.81 8.80
N TYR A 128 -0.40 9.85 8.84
CA TYR A 128 -0.54 11.00 7.95
C TYR A 128 -0.38 10.60 6.47
N TYR A 129 0.60 9.76 6.17
CA TYR A 129 0.82 9.26 4.82
C TYR A 129 -0.37 8.44 4.30
N ILE A 130 -0.87 7.50 5.11
CA ILE A 130 -2.02 6.66 4.76
C ILE A 130 -3.30 7.51 4.62
N TYR A 131 -3.47 8.51 5.48
CA TYR A 131 -4.60 9.43 5.43
C TYR A 131 -4.57 10.29 4.15
N ALA A 132 -3.39 10.72 3.73
CA ALA A 132 -3.23 11.43 2.46
C ALA A 132 -3.64 10.57 1.25
N LYS A 133 -3.34 9.25 1.27
CA LYS A 133 -3.82 8.32 0.25
C LYS A 133 -5.34 8.22 0.23
N ALA A 134 -6.00 8.25 1.41
CA ALA A 134 -7.44 8.28 1.49
C ALA A 134 -8.02 9.56 0.87
N TYR A 135 -7.48 10.73 1.21
CA TYR A 135 -7.91 12.00 0.63
C TYR A 135 -7.67 12.07 -0.89
N LYS A 136 -6.53 11.54 -1.36
CA LYS A 136 -6.30 11.43 -2.80
C LYS A 136 -7.36 10.57 -3.48
N GLY A 137 -7.71 9.43 -2.89
CA GLY A 137 -8.78 8.56 -3.41
C GLY A 137 -10.16 9.22 -3.40
N LEU A 138 -10.43 10.12 -2.45
CA LEU A 138 -11.63 10.96 -2.40
C LEU A 138 -11.58 12.17 -3.34
N ASN A 139 -10.47 12.34 -4.07
CA ASN A 139 -10.19 13.50 -4.91
C ASN A 139 -10.12 14.84 -4.14
N ASP A 140 -9.85 14.79 -2.83
CA ASP A 140 -9.57 15.97 -2.01
C ASP A 140 -8.04 16.19 -1.97
N LEU A 141 -7.54 16.76 -3.08
CA LEU A 141 -6.11 16.93 -3.29
C LEU A 141 -5.49 17.91 -2.29
N ASP A 142 -6.21 18.95 -1.86
CA ASP A 142 -5.72 19.91 -0.88
C ASP A 142 -5.53 19.26 0.49
N ALA A 143 -6.49 18.46 0.94
CA ALA A 143 -6.35 17.70 2.18
C ALA A 143 -5.22 16.67 2.09
N ALA A 144 -5.06 16.00 0.94
CA ALA A 144 -3.95 15.07 0.73
C ALA A 144 -2.58 15.77 0.87
N VAL A 145 -2.40 16.93 0.23
CA VAL A 145 -1.17 17.75 0.35
C VAL A 145 -0.93 18.16 1.80
N ALA A 146 -1.98 18.58 2.52
CA ALA A 146 -1.85 18.97 3.92
C ALA A 146 -1.37 17.82 4.81
N MET A 147 -1.89 16.57 4.60
CA MET A 147 -1.46 15.42 5.38
C MET A 147 -0.03 15.00 5.03
N LEU A 148 0.35 15.03 3.74
CA LEU A 148 1.73 14.73 3.32
C LEU A 148 2.73 15.75 3.87
N SER A 149 2.35 17.04 3.89
CA SER A 149 3.18 18.07 4.50
C SER A 149 3.42 17.81 5.98
N LYS A 150 2.38 17.43 6.74
CA LYS A 150 2.53 17.07 8.15
C LYS A 150 3.44 15.84 8.35
N ALA A 151 3.40 14.88 7.45
CA ALA A 151 4.29 13.71 7.50
C ALA A 151 5.76 14.11 7.24
N ILE A 152 6.00 14.97 6.25
CA ILE A 152 7.33 15.45 5.87
C ILE A 152 7.91 16.40 6.94
N ASP A 153 7.09 17.24 7.54
CA ASP A 153 7.51 18.15 8.63
C ASP A 153 8.01 17.36 9.86
N ARG A 154 7.46 16.17 10.11
CA ARG A 154 7.89 15.28 11.20
C ARG A 154 9.10 14.43 10.85
N ARG A 155 9.25 14.10 9.58
CA ARG A 155 10.39 13.35 9.06
C ARG A 155 10.76 13.89 7.68
N GLU A 156 11.79 14.72 7.65
CA GLU A 156 12.22 15.45 6.46
C GLU A 156 12.72 14.51 5.34
N ASP A 157 13.26 13.36 5.69
CA ASP A 157 13.75 12.32 4.79
C ASP A 157 12.68 11.28 4.40
N PHE A 158 11.39 11.60 4.62
CA PHE A 158 10.29 10.72 4.19
C PHE A 158 10.02 10.87 2.69
N ASP A 159 10.92 10.34 1.88
CA ASP A 159 10.95 10.49 0.42
C ASP A 159 9.70 9.99 -0.27
N VAL A 160 9.10 8.92 0.23
CA VAL A 160 7.84 8.36 -0.28
C VAL A 160 6.69 9.37 -0.15
N ALA A 161 6.60 10.04 1.00
CA ALA A 161 5.58 11.06 1.20
C ALA A 161 5.85 12.29 0.31
N ARG A 162 7.11 12.67 0.13
CA ARG A 162 7.52 13.77 -0.75
C ARG A 162 7.21 13.45 -2.22
N LEU A 163 7.49 12.22 -2.66
CA LEU A 163 7.18 11.77 -4.02
C LEU A 163 5.66 11.80 -4.26
N LEU A 164 4.89 11.27 -3.32
CA LEU A 164 3.43 11.31 -3.41
C LEU A 164 2.91 12.75 -3.40
N ARG A 165 3.48 13.64 -2.55
CA ARG A 165 3.07 15.05 -2.50
C ARG A 165 3.37 15.77 -3.81
N GLY A 166 4.54 15.58 -4.39
CA GLY A 166 4.90 16.14 -5.70
C GLY A 166 3.92 15.73 -6.80
N ASN A 167 3.53 14.45 -6.85
CA ASN A 167 2.53 13.97 -7.80
C ASN A 167 1.13 14.58 -7.54
N VAL A 168 0.69 14.65 -6.28
CA VAL A 168 -0.61 15.25 -5.92
C VAL A 168 -0.61 16.75 -6.22
N LEU A 169 0.48 17.46 -5.97
CA LEU A 169 0.63 18.88 -6.31
C LEU A 169 0.53 19.11 -7.83
N LEU A 170 1.15 18.26 -8.65
CA LEU A 170 0.98 18.32 -10.11
C LEU A 170 -0.46 18.10 -10.54
N GLU A 171 -1.10 17.09 -9.97
CA GLU A 171 -2.52 16.76 -10.25
C GLU A 171 -3.43 17.94 -9.85
N ASN A 172 -3.07 18.66 -8.78
CA ASN A 172 -3.76 19.85 -8.29
C ASN A 172 -3.33 21.15 -8.98
N ASN A 173 -2.55 21.10 -10.07
CA ASN A 173 -2.01 22.24 -10.80
C ASN A 173 -1.11 23.18 -9.98
N GLN A 174 -0.57 22.73 -8.86
CA GLN A 174 0.38 23.46 -8.01
C GLN A 174 1.83 23.13 -8.44
N THR A 175 2.15 23.47 -9.69
CA THR A 175 3.40 23.04 -10.34
C THR A 175 4.65 23.62 -9.67
N ALA A 176 4.56 24.84 -9.14
CA ALA A 176 5.72 25.48 -8.48
C ALA A 176 6.11 24.74 -7.19
N GLU A 177 5.14 24.34 -6.40
CA GLU A 177 5.35 23.56 -5.17
C GLU A 177 5.81 22.14 -5.50
N ALA A 178 5.23 21.51 -6.54
CA ALA A 178 5.67 20.21 -7.04
C ALA A 178 7.14 20.23 -7.47
N ALA A 179 7.62 21.34 -8.05
CA ALA A 179 9.00 21.49 -8.46
C ALA A 179 9.98 21.43 -7.27
N LEU A 180 9.61 21.99 -6.12
CA LEU A 180 10.44 21.93 -4.91
C LEU A 180 10.63 20.49 -4.43
N ASP A 181 9.57 19.70 -4.46
CA ASP A 181 9.62 18.29 -4.08
C ASP A 181 10.42 17.46 -5.09
N ALA A 182 10.17 17.66 -6.38
CA ALA A 182 10.87 16.98 -7.45
C ALA A 182 12.37 17.28 -7.44
N ASP A 183 12.76 18.54 -7.26
CA ASP A 183 14.17 18.96 -7.22
C ASP A 183 14.90 18.37 -6.00
N ASN A 184 14.24 18.39 -4.84
CA ASN A 184 14.80 17.81 -3.61
C ASN A 184 15.05 16.30 -3.79
N LEU A 185 14.09 15.58 -4.34
CA LEU A 185 14.23 14.13 -4.59
C LEU A 185 15.30 13.85 -5.66
N TYR A 186 15.24 14.56 -6.79
CA TYR A 186 16.17 14.35 -7.90
C TYR A 186 17.64 14.60 -7.54
N GLN A 187 17.92 15.55 -6.63
CA GLN A 187 19.29 15.81 -6.16
C GLN A 187 19.84 14.71 -5.26
N ARG A 188 18.96 13.92 -4.60
CA ARG A 188 19.37 12.89 -3.64
C ARG A 188 19.23 11.48 -4.19
N ILE A 189 18.28 11.27 -5.09
CA ILE A 189 17.88 9.94 -5.59
C ILE A 189 17.80 10.00 -7.11
N GLU A 190 18.96 10.06 -7.78
CA GLU A 190 19.01 10.17 -9.24
C GLU A 190 18.61 8.89 -9.99
N GLU A 191 18.75 7.72 -9.34
CA GLU A 191 18.53 6.40 -9.96
C GLU A 191 17.23 5.76 -9.44
N ASN A 192 16.12 6.48 -9.64
CA ASN A 192 14.78 5.96 -9.32
C ASN A 192 13.80 6.43 -10.39
N GLU A 193 13.07 5.48 -11.00
CA GLU A 193 12.17 5.76 -12.12
C GLU A 193 11.03 6.72 -11.76
N ASP A 194 10.45 6.58 -10.55
CA ASP A 194 9.35 7.44 -10.11
C ASP A 194 9.82 8.88 -9.86
N VAL A 195 11.03 9.05 -9.33
CA VAL A 195 11.64 10.37 -9.13
C VAL A 195 11.95 11.02 -10.48
N LEU A 196 12.48 10.26 -11.43
CA LEU A 196 12.75 10.74 -12.79
C LEU A 196 11.46 11.13 -13.51
N LEU A 197 10.39 10.31 -13.41
CA LEU A 197 9.09 10.64 -13.97
C LEU A 197 8.50 11.90 -13.35
N LEU A 198 8.51 12.02 -12.01
CA LEU A 198 8.03 13.23 -11.33
C LEU A 198 8.78 14.47 -11.82
N LYS A 199 10.12 14.41 -11.87
CA LYS A 199 10.94 15.53 -12.35
C LYS A 199 10.63 15.90 -13.77
N ALA A 200 10.52 14.92 -14.68
CA ALA A 200 10.21 15.16 -16.08
C ALA A 200 8.81 15.78 -16.28
N ARG A 201 7.81 15.28 -15.53
CA ARG A 201 6.44 15.81 -15.52
C ARG A 201 6.39 17.26 -15.03
N VAL A 202 7.14 17.57 -13.98
CA VAL A 202 7.27 18.95 -13.49
C VAL A 202 7.88 19.85 -14.54
N GLU A 203 8.99 19.46 -15.17
CA GLU A 203 9.63 20.25 -16.23
C GLU A 203 8.69 20.45 -17.41
N LYS A 204 7.94 19.43 -17.82
CA LYS A 204 6.91 19.53 -18.86
C LYS A 204 5.82 20.54 -18.47
N ALA A 205 5.33 20.50 -17.24
CA ALA A 205 4.29 21.38 -16.72
C ALA A 205 4.77 22.84 -16.60
N LEU A 206 6.05 23.07 -16.33
CA LEU A 206 6.69 24.38 -16.35
C LEU A 206 6.97 24.91 -17.77
N GLY A 207 6.76 24.09 -18.81
CA GLY A 207 7.07 24.44 -20.19
C GLY A 207 8.54 24.26 -20.58
N ASN A 208 9.36 23.70 -19.73
CA ASN A 208 10.79 23.42 -19.96
C ASN A 208 10.96 22.15 -20.80
N LEU A 209 10.34 22.10 -21.98
CA LEU A 209 10.19 20.88 -22.79
C LEU A 209 11.51 20.16 -23.11
N LYS A 210 12.60 20.92 -23.34
CA LYS A 210 13.91 20.30 -23.61
C LYS A 210 14.50 19.58 -22.38
N GLU A 211 14.31 20.17 -21.19
CA GLU A 211 14.76 19.51 -19.96
C GLU A 211 13.86 18.31 -19.65
N ALA A 212 12.55 18.41 -19.85
CA ALA A 212 11.63 17.28 -19.72
C ALA A 212 12.05 16.10 -20.62
N GLU A 213 12.34 16.35 -21.91
CA GLU A 213 12.82 15.32 -22.84
C GLU A 213 14.09 14.64 -22.34
N LYS A 214 15.05 15.43 -21.85
CA LYS A 214 16.30 14.92 -21.30
C LYS A 214 16.08 14.03 -20.07
N VAL A 215 15.19 14.43 -19.16
CA VAL A 215 14.91 13.64 -17.96
C VAL A 215 14.12 12.38 -18.29
N TYR A 216 13.16 12.42 -19.22
CA TYR A 216 12.53 11.21 -19.74
C TYR A 216 13.53 10.25 -20.40
N THR A 217 14.49 10.80 -21.15
CA THR A 217 15.56 9.98 -21.75
C THR A 217 16.36 9.28 -20.66
N LYS A 218 16.74 9.99 -19.59
CA LYS A 218 17.42 9.40 -18.44
C LYS A 218 16.57 8.31 -17.78
N ALA A 219 15.26 8.49 -17.66
CA ALA A 219 14.34 7.47 -17.13
C ALA A 219 14.32 6.21 -17.99
N ILE A 220 14.31 6.38 -19.32
CA ILE A 220 14.34 5.28 -20.30
C ILE A 220 15.69 4.56 -20.27
N ASP A 221 16.80 5.30 -20.15
CA ASP A 221 18.14 4.71 -20.03
C ASP A 221 18.26 3.88 -18.76
N PHE A 222 17.62 4.32 -17.66
CA PHE A 222 17.58 3.59 -16.41
C PHE A 222 16.67 2.35 -16.49
N ASN A 223 15.45 2.51 -17.01
CA ASN A 223 14.51 1.41 -17.24
C ASN A 223 13.98 1.44 -18.70
N PRO A 224 14.59 0.65 -19.61
CA PRO A 224 14.16 0.59 -21.02
C PRO A 224 12.77 0.01 -21.27
N PHE A 225 12.09 -0.49 -20.22
CA PHE A 225 10.73 -1.01 -20.29
C PHE A 225 9.68 -0.08 -19.67
N LEU A 226 10.08 1.14 -19.31
CA LEU A 226 9.18 2.13 -18.70
C LEU A 226 8.29 2.79 -19.78
N ILE A 227 7.19 2.13 -20.10
CA ILE A 227 6.24 2.53 -21.16
C ILE A 227 5.76 3.98 -20.98
N GLU A 228 5.49 4.40 -19.73
CA GLU A 228 5.04 5.76 -19.41
C GLU A 228 6.06 6.82 -19.85
N ALA A 229 7.36 6.56 -19.65
CA ALA A 229 8.40 7.51 -20.06
C ALA A 229 8.44 7.70 -21.59
N TYR A 230 8.27 6.64 -22.36
CA TYR A 230 8.18 6.74 -23.82
C TYR A 230 6.93 7.51 -24.26
N LYS A 231 5.75 7.21 -23.69
CA LYS A 231 4.50 7.92 -24.00
C LYS A 231 4.65 9.41 -23.72
N GLU A 232 5.10 9.77 -22.55
CA GLU A 232 5.20 11.16 -22.12
C GLU A 232 6.33 11.90 -22.85
N ARG A 233 7.45 11.23 -23.20
CA ARG A 233 8.50 11.80 -24.06
C ARG A 233 8.02 12.04 -25.48
N SER A 234 7.23 11.13 -26.06
CA SER A 234 6.61 11.29 -27.36
C SER A 234 5.75 12.57 -27.45
N GLU A 235 4.97 12.85 -26.40
CA GLU A 235 4.18 14.08 -26.30
C GLU A 235 5.08 15.32 -26.26
N VAL A 236 6.16 15.28 -25.47
CA VAL A 236 7.14 16.37 -25.38
C VAL A 236 7.85 16.59 -26.71
N ARG A 237 8.30 15.53 -27.40
CA ARG A 237 8.92 15.61 -28.72
C ARG A 237 7.98 16.18 -29.78
N THR A 238 6.71 15.78 -29.73
CA THR A 238 5.67 16.37 -30.59
C THR A 238 5.55 17.88 -30.37
N ALA A 239 5.53 18.33 -29.13
CA ALA A 239 5.46 19.75 -28.78
C ALA A 239 6.74 20.52 -29.18
N LEU A 240 7.89 19.86 -29.22
CA LEU A 240 9.16 20.41 -29.71
C LEU A 240 9.28 20.41 -31.23
N GLY A 241 8.35 19.75 -31.96
CA GLY A 241 8.38 19.61 -33.41
C GLY A 241 9.22 18.41 -33.91
N ASP A 242 9.77 17.59 -33.01
CA ASP A 242 10.46 16.34 -33.36
C ASP A 242 9.44 15.22 -33.62
N THR A 243 8.79 15.26 -34.76
CA THR A 243 7.79 14.26 -35.15
C THR A 243 8.40 12.87 -35.42
N ALA A 244 9.67 12.81 -35.81
CA ALA A 244 10.36 11.56 -36.07
C ALA A 244 10.66 10.83 -34.77
N GLY A 245 11.24 11.51 -33.78
CA GLY A 245 11.51 10.97 -32.48
C GLY A 245 10.23 10.61 -31.70
N ALA A 246 9.17 11.42 -31.84
CA ALA A 246 7.86 11.10 -31.24
C ALA A 246 7.28 9.79 -31.81
N LYS A 247 7.38 9.58 -33.13
CA LYS A 247 6.93 8.35 -33.78
C LYS A 247 7.76 7.14 -33.39
N GLU A 248 9.06 7.30 -33.21
CA GLU A 248 9.94 6.23 -32.69
C GLU A 248 9.51 5.78 -31.31
N ASP A 249 9.29 6.74 -30.40
CA ASP A 249 8.80 6.45 -29.04
C ASP A 249 7.44 5.73 -29.07
N GLN A 250 6.50 6.19 -29.89
CA GLN A 250 5.19 5.53 -30.02
C GLN A 250 5.32 4.12 -30.58
N THR A 251 6.18 3.90 -31.59
CA THR A 251 6.45 2.55 -32.09
C THR A 251 6.96 1.63 -31.00
N ARG A 252 7.85 2.15 -30.13
CA ARG A 252 8.39 1.39 -29.01
C ARG A 252 7.32 1.03 -27.96
N VAL A 253 6.40 1.96 -27.70
CA VAL A 253 5.22 1.70 -26.86
C VAL A 253 4.36 0.58 -27.44
N ASP A 254 4.02 0.67 -28.73
CA ASP A 254 3.17 -0.31 -29.41
C ASP A 254 3.80 -1.72 -29.41
N GLU A 255 5.12 -1.82 -29.58
CA GLU A 255 5.87 -3.09 -29.47
C GLU A 255 5.75 -3.67 -28.07
N MET A 256 6.02 -2.86 -27.01
CA MET A 256 5.98 -3.33 -25.63
C MET A 256 4.56 -3.72 -25.19
N GLU A 257 3.52 -3.00 -25.65
CA GLU A 257 2.13 -3.35 -25.35
C GLU A 257 1.68 -4.64 -26.03
N GLN A 258 2.22 -4.95 -27.24
CA GLN A 258 1.95 -6.22 -27.93
C GLN A 258 2.60 -7.42 -27.23
N ASP A 259 3.75 -7.22 -26.61
CA ASP A 259 4.47 -8.27 -25.87
C ASP A 259 3.83 -8.58 -24.48
N ILE A 260 2.93 -7.70 -24.01
CA ILE A 260 2.16 -7.98 -22.79
C ILE A 260 1.13 -9.07 -23.12
N PRO A 261 1.21 -10.26 -22.50
CA PRO A 261 0.22 -11.32 -22.73
C PRO A 261 -1.18 -10.77 -22.45
N GLN A 262 -2.07 -10.84 -23.45
CA GLN A 262 -3.47 -10.42 -23.28
C GLN A 262 -4.05 -11.20 -22.09
N PRO A 263 -4.48 -10.55 -21.01
CA PRO A 263 -5.00 -11.26 -19.88
C PRO A 263 -6.26 -12.00 -20.28
N THR A 264 -6.29 -13.32 -20.11
CA THR A 264 -7.57 -14.03 -20.10
C THR A 264 -8.42 -13.49 -18.95
N LYS A 265 -9.72 -13.29 -19.18
CA LYS A 265 -10.67 -12.81 -18.16
C LYS A 265 -10.47 -13.59 -16.85
N GLY A 266 -9.98 -12.92 -15.81
CA GLY A 266 -9.60 -13.53 -14.52
C GLY A 266 -8.13 -13.32 -14.16
N ILE A 267 -7.22 -13.16 -15.12
CA ILE A 267 -5.83 -12.78 -14.84
C ILE A 267 -5.75 -11.27 -14.63
N GLU A 268 -6.55 -10.46 -15.34
CA GLU A 268 -6.66 -9.01 -15.11
C GLU A 268 -7.08 -8.66 -13.67
N GLU A 269 -8.12 -9.35 -13.16
CA GLU A 269 -8.51 -9.17 -11.75
C GLU A 269 -7.41 -9.55 -10.78
N ASN A 270 -6.68 -10.64 -11.05
CA ASN A 270 -5.59 -11.09 -10.21
C ASN A 270 -4.34 -10.20 -10.34
N ILE A 271 -4.05 -9.66 -11.54
CA ILE A 271 -2.97 -8.69 -11.75
C ILE A 271 -3.36 -7.35 -11.10
N LYS A 272 -4.57 -6.85 -11.31
CA LYS A 272 -5.07 -5.64 -10.66
C LYS A 272 -5.03 -5.78 -9.13
N LYS A 273 -5.43 -6.93 -8.58
CA LYS A 273 -5.27 -7.26 -7.15
C LYS A 273 -3.81 -7.32 -6.72
N LYS A 274 -2.92 -7.92 -7.52
CA LYS A 274 -1.48 -7.95 -7.20
C LYS A 274 -0.83 -6.57 -7.33
N MET A 275 -1.20 -5.76 -8.31
CA MET A 275 -0.70 -4.39 -8.46
C MET A 275 -1.21 -3.48 -7.34
N GLN A 276 -2.44 -3.65 -6.88
CA GLN A 276 -2.94 -2.98 -5.67
C GLN A 276 -2.21 -3.44 -4.40
N GLN A 277 -1.72 -4.68 -4.36
CA GLN A 277 -0.89 -5.21 -3.27
C GLN A 277 0.57 -4.73 -3.33
N MET A 278 1.06 -4.42 -4.52
CA MET A 278 2.36 -3.80 -4.72
C MET A 278 2.16 -2.28 -4.67
N ASP A 279 2.14 -1.74 -3.44
CA ASP A 279 2.33 -0.31 -3.25
C ASP A 279 3.69 0.01 -3.90
N PRO A 280 3.77 0.79 -5.00
CA PRO A 280 5.04 1.15 -5.62
C PRO A 280 5.98 1.83 -4.62
N TYR A 281 5.42 2.34 -3.53
CA TYR A 281 6.16 2.95 -2.44
C TYR A 281 6.64 1.93 -1.38
N LYS A 282 6.26 0.64 -1.42
CA LYS A 282 6.75 -0.41 -0.49
C LYS A 282 8.25 -0.68 -0.57
N VAL A 283 8.88 -0.35 -1.69
CA VAL A 283 10.35 -0.49 -1.83
C VAL A 283 11.09 0.31 -0.76
N PHE A 284 10.49 1.40 -0.25
CA PHE A 284 11.05 2.28 0.76
C PHE A 284 10.73 1.85 2.22
N TYR A 285 9.85 0.84 2.43
CA TYR A 285 9.45 0.40 3.78
C TYR A 285 10.34 -0.70 4.36
N ASN A 286 11.18 -1.36 3.55
CA ASN A 286 11.98 -2.52 3.99
C ASN A 286 13.27 -2.16 4.74
N GLU A 287 13.52 -0.88 5.03
CA GLU A 287 14.69 -0.42 5.77
C GLU A 287 14.37 0.09 7.19
N TYR A 288 13.15 -0.22 7.73
CA TYR A 288 12.78 0.24 9.09
C TYR A 288 12.13 -0.88 9.91
#